data_b6ccb5c402a0d93e7e724c64fb4e3162
#
_entry.id   b6ccb5c402a0d93e7e724c64fb4e3162
#
_cell.length_a   1.000
_cell.length_b   1.000
_cell.length_c   1.000
_cell.angle_alpha   90.00
_cell.angle_beta   90.00
_cell.angle_gamma   90.00
#
_symmetry.space_group_name_H-M   'P 1'
#
loop_
_entity.id
_entity.type
_entity.pdbx_description
1 polymer ?
#
loop_
_entity_poly.entity_id
_entity_poly.type
_entity_poly.pdbx_seq_one_letter_code
_entity_poly.pdbx_strand_id
1 'polypeptide(L)'
;MNRISVAVLSCLLCLGVTHAWAQSPAPASLSVADEKGWTAYLGFQGSSNTFGQVMDLDSNLGYNFGPHFSLDGGVPIYFVRGTNALGNSVSNNGLGDMYANLRLKFRNPTVNYFTTLTGYAPTGDTASGLSTGRAMWDWNNRFDRSFGRLTPFVEVGIGDTVPITRFYNRPYTTLGYNSQLKGGVQYALWRYLSVGAAGYAVEPWGQQKVFSKLNKRNELVGGADLARDNGFNTWMAVSPSQFVDLELGYDRSVHYSLNTVTFGLGVNVGRLFHQQHAGQ
;
A
#
# COMPACT_ATOMS: atom_id res chain seq x y z
N MET A 1 10.73 -23.22 22.18
CA MET A 1 11.37 -22.34 21.17
C MET A 1 11.73 -23.21 19.98
N ASN A 2 10.97 -23.11 18.91
CA ASN A 2 11.00 -24.05 17.80
C ASN A 2 12.13 -23.73 16.81
N ARG A 3 12.90 -24.75 16.44
CA ARG A 3 14.03 -24.71 15.51
C ARG A 3 13.67 -24.30 14.05
N ILE A 4 12.42 -24.05 13.74
CA ILE A 4 11.93 -23.65 12.42
C ILE A 4 12.21 -22.17 12.13
N SER A 5 12.33 -21.33 13.15
CA SER A 5 12.55 -19.89 12.98
C SER A 5 13.94 -19.51 12.45
N VAL A 6 14.93 -20.39 12.58
CA VAL A 6 16.32 -20.13 12.17
C VAL A 6 16.55 -20.50 10.69
N ALA A 7 15.83 -21.49 10.17
CA ALA A 7 16.01 -21.98 8.80
C ALA A 7 15.47 -21.02 7.74
N VAL A 8 14.43 -20.23 8.04
CA VAL A 8 13.85 -19.27 7.09
C VAL A 8 14.76 -18.05 6.91
N LEU A 9 15.51 -17.68 7.94
CA LEU A 9 16.43 -16.55 7.87
C LEU A 9 17.72 -16.88 7.08
N SER A 10 18.11 -18.15 7.04
CA SER A 10 19.34 -18.59 6.36
C SER A 10 19.18 -18.79 4.85
N CYS A 11 17.98 -19.03 4.34
CA CYS A 11 17.73 -19.17 2.89
C CYS A 11 17.69 -17.85 2.12
N LEU A 12 17.54 -16.71 2.78
CA LEU A 12 17.46 -15.39 2.15
C LEU A 12 18.83 -14.77 1.82
N LEU A 13 19.93 -15.41 2.20
CA LEU A 13 21.27 -14.84 2.11
C LEU A 13 22.06 -15.18 0.84
N CYS A 14 21.53 -15.98 -0.08
CA CYS A 14 22.34 -16.54 -1.19
C CYS A 14 21.96 -16.14 -2.61
N LEU A 15 21.13 -15.10 -2.84
CA LEU A 15 20.82 -14.68 -4.22
C LEU A 15 21.47 -13.34 -4.57
N GLY A 16 22.40 -13.42 -5.52
CA GLY A 16 23.24 -12.31 -6.00
C GLY A 16 22.51 -11.27 -6.86
N VAL A 17 22.69 -10.14 -6.55
CA VAL A 17 23.13 -8.85 -7.05
C VAL A 17 22.73 -8.37 -8.45
N THR A 18 21.82 -7.39 -8.55
CA THR A 18 21.90 -6.26 -9.49
C THR A 18 21.21 -5.00 -8.93
N HIS A 19 21.68 -3.82 -9.34
CA HIS A 19 21.40 -2.52 -8.73
C HIS A 19 19.92 -2.12 -8.83
N ALA A 20 19.21 -2.14 -7.73
CA ALA A 20 17.98 -1.39 -7.56
C ALA A 20 18.13 -0.50 -6.32
N TRP A 21 17.96 0.78 -6.46
CA TRP A 21 17.85 1.71 -5.35
C TRP A 21 16.56 1.37 -4.62
N ALA A 22 16.67 0.98 -3.36
CA ALA A 22 15.51 0.80 -2.51
C ALA A 22 14.76 2.13 -2.41
N GLN A 23 13.71 2.26 -3.18
CA GLN A 23 12.82 3.41 -3.12
C GLN A 23 11.80 3.13 -2.01
N SER A 24 11.48 4.17 -1.30
CA SER A 24 10.46 4.26 -0.27
C SER A 24 9.20 3.46 -0.60
N PRO A 25 8.44 3.00 0.41
CA PRO A 25 7.19 2.27 0.25
C PRO A 25 6.05 3.17 -0.24
N ALA A 26 6.28 3.82 -1.33
CA ALA A 26 5.20 4.09 -2.25
C ALA A 26 4.78 2.73 -2.82
N PRO A 27 3.51 2.50 -3.20
CA PRO A 27 3.14 1.26 -3.82
C PRO A 27 4.20 0.90 -4.86
N ALA A 28 4.62 -0.36 -4.91
CA ALA A 28 5.74 -0.82 -5.72
C ALA A 28 5.67 -0.41 -7.22
N SER A 29 4.48 -0.01 -7.68
CA SER A 29 4.25 0.71 -8.93
C SER A 29 5.04 2.03 -9.07
N LEU A 30 5.56 2.61 -7.99
CA LEU A 30 6.36 3.86 -8.04
C LEU A 30 7.85 3.63 -8.27
N SER A 31 8.35 2.41 -8.13
CA SER A 31 9.71 2.05 -8.56
C SER A 31 9.82 1.90 -10.08
N VAL A 32 8.72 2.08 -10.80
CA VAL A 32 8.70 2.02 -12.25
C VAL A 32 9.62 3.10 -12.83
N ALA A 33 10.48 2.67 -13.74
CA ALA A 33 11.46 3.49 -14.42
C ALA A 33 10.87 4.83 -14.89
N ASP A 34 11.68 5.87 -14.80
CA ASP A 34 11.33 7.21 -15.34
C ASP A 34 11.27 7.21 -16.88
N GLU A 35 11.33 6.05 -17.50
CA GLU A 35 11.28 5.85 -18.92
C GLU A 35 9.84 5.92 -19.43
N LYS A 36 9.66 6.56 -20.58
CA LYS A 36 8.38 6.62 -21.29
C LYS A 36 7.98 5.21 -21.75
N GLY A 37 6.74 4.81 -21.47
CA GLY A 37 6.25 3.51 -21.92
C GLY A 37 5.18 2.89 -21.03
N TRP A 38 4.71 1.74 -21.46
CA TRP A 38 3.75 0.94 -20.72
C TRP A 38 4.37 0.33 -19.45
N THR A 39 3.59 0.30 -18.42
CA THR A 39 3.93 -0.33 -17.15
C THR A 39 2.86 -1.34 -16.78
N ALA A 40 3.27 -2.52 -16.33
CA ALA A 40 2.37 -3.53 -15.81
C ALA A 40 2.96 -4.09 -14.52
N TYR A 41 2.15 -4.13 -13.49
CA TYR A 41 2.55 -4.57 -12.18
C TYR A 41 1.50 -5.48 -11.55
N LEU A 42 1.95 -6.56 -10.95
CA LEU A 42 1.12 -7.48 -10.19
C LEU A 42 1.58 -7.47 -8.74
N GLY A 43 0.69 -7.09 -7.83
CA GLY A 43 0.94 -7.06 -6.41
C GLY A 43 0.09 -8.08 -5.67
N PHE A 44 0.68 -8.83 -4.76
CA PHE A 44 -0.04 -9.60 -3.76
C PHE A 44 0.35 -9.09 -2.40
N GLN A 45 -0.60 -8.61 -1.65
CA GLN A 45 -0.36 -8.04 -0.34
C GLN A 45 -1.42 -8.49 0.65
N GLY A 46 -1.12 -8.36 1.93
CA GLY A 46 -2.07 -8.72 2.95
C GLY A 46 -1.73 -8.19 4.32
N SER A 47 -2.73 -8.21 5.17
CA SER A 47 -2.63 -7.82 6.56
C SER A 47 -3.33 -8.85 7.45
N SER A 48 -2.82 -9.02 8.66
CA SER A 48 -3.40 -9.87 9.68
C SER A 48 -3.40 -9.14 11.02
N ASN A 49 -4.54 -9.16 11.68
CA ASN A 49 -4.75 -8.58 12.99
C ASN A 49 -5.78 -9.39 13.80
N THR A 50 -6.17 -8.91 14.99
CA THR A 50 -7.13 -9.59 15.85
C THR A 50 -8.54 -9.68 15.29
N PHE A 51 -8.91 -8.83 14.31
CA PHE A 51 -10.22 -8.89 13.65
C PHE A 51 -10.26 -9.87 12.49
N GLY A 52 -9.09 -10.19 11.90
CA GLY A 52 -9.00 -11.11 10.81
C GLY A 52 -7.85 -10.82 9.87
N GLN A 53 -7.98 -11.36 8.66
CA GLN A 53 -7.00 -11.27 7.59
C GLN A 53 -7.65 -10.66 6.35
N VAL A 54 -6.98 -9.72 5.73
CA VAL A 54 -7.34 -9.16 4.44
C VAL A 54 -6.14 -9.33 3.52
N MET A 55 -6.33 -10.03 2.43
CA MET A 55 -5.34 -10.18 1.38
C MET A 55 -5.93 -9.62 0.10
N ASP A 56 -5.12 -9.05 -0.74
CA ASP A 56 -5.52 -8.61 -2.06
C ASP A 56 -4.45 -8.95 -3.11
N LEU A 57 -4.95 -9.32 -4.27
CA LEU A 57 -4.20 -9.42 -5.50
C LEU A 57 -4.54 -8.20 -6.35
N ASP A 58 -3.60 -7.31 -6.53
CA ASP A 58 -3.76 -6.08 -7.29
C ASP A 58 -3.03 -6.17 -8.63
N SER A 59 -3.76 -5.98 -9.72
CA SER A 59 -3.21 -5.90 -11.06
C SER A 59 -3.30 -4.45 -11.55
N ASN A 60 -2.14 -3.84 -11.77
CA ASN A 60 -2.02 -2.45 -12.18
C ASN A 60 -1.43 -2.37 -13.58
N LEU A 61 -2.09 -1.62 -14.47
CA LEU A 61 -1.63 -1.30 -15.80
C LEU A 61 -1.55 0.21 -15.94
N GLY A 62 -0.47 0.72 -16.52
CA GLY A 62 -0.26 2.15 -16.65
C GLY A 62 0.60 2.54 -17.82
N TYR A 63 0.77 3.85 -17.98
CA TYR A 63 1.63 4.44 -18.97
C TYR A 63 2.40 5.64 -18.39
N ASN A 64 3.71 5.63 -18.56
CA ASN A 64 4.58 6.75 -18.25
C ASN A 64 4.69 7.64 -19.48
N PHE A 65 4.19 8.86 -19.41
CA PHE A 65 4.29 9.84 -20.50
C PHE A 65 5.69 10.49 -20.54
N GLY A 66 6.45 10.36 -19.49
CA GLY A 66 7.79 10.87 -19.31
C GLY A 66 8.25 10.76 -17.85
N PRO A 67 9.35 11.41 -17.48
CA PRO A 67 9.92 11.27 -16.13
C PRO A 67 9.04 11.90 -15.03
N HIS A 68 8.12 12.78 -15.41
CA HIS A 68 7.33 13.57 -14.45
C HIS A 68 5.88 13.12 -14.33
N PHE A 69 5.32 12.46 -15.34
CA PHE A 69 3.89 12.20 -15.40
C PHE A 69 3.58 10.75 -15.75
N SER A 70 2.72 10.13 -14.97
CA SER A 70 2.20 8.79 -15.25
C SER A 70 0.72 8.67 -14.88
N LEU A 71 0.04 7.80 -15.63
CA LEU A 71 -1.33 7.39 -15.39
C LEU A 71 -1.34 5.87 -15.27
N ASP A 72 -1.96 5.34 -14.24
CA ASP A 72 -2.14 3.91 -14.06
C ASP A 72 -3.48 3.61 -13.39
N GLY A 73 -3.90 2.37 -13.45
CA GLY A 73 -5.11 1.92 -12.79
C GLY A 73 -5.13 0.42 -12.62
N GLY A 74 -6.02 -0.05 -11.78
CA GLY A 74 -6.09 -1.47 -11.45
C GLY A 74 -7.42 -1.88 -10.83
N VAL A 75 -7.51 -3.18 -10.57
CA VAL A 75 -8.65 -3.80 -9.91
C VAL A 75 -8.11 -4.77 -8.87
N PRO A 76 -8.34 -4.52 -7.57
CA PRO A 76 -7.95 -5.45 -6.53
C PRO A 76 -8.95 -6.61 -6.43
N ILE A 77 -8.43 -7.82 -6.21
CA ILE A 77 -9.21 -9.01 -5.85
C ILE A 77 -8.95 -9.30 -4.39
N TYR A 78 -9.97 -9.17 -3.56
CA TYR A 78 -9.86 -9.37 -2.12
C TYR A 78 -10.13 -10.81 -1.70
N PHE A 79 -9.39 -11.25 -0.69
CA PHE A 79 -9.57 -12.49 0.06
C PHE A 79 -9.63 -12.13 1.54
N VAL A 80 -10.83 -12.07 2.09
CA VAL A 80 -11.07 -11.62 3.46
C VAL A 80 -11.49 -12.81 4.32
N ARG A 81 -10.82 -12.98 5.45
CA ARG A 81 -11.16 -13.98 6.48
C ARG A 81 -11.14 -13.33 7.84
N GLY A 82 -12.11 -13.64 8.65
CA GLY A 82 -12.16 -13.12 10.01
C GLY A 82 -13.27 -13.71 10.85
N THR A 83 -13.46 -13.14 12.01
CA THR A 83 -14.50 -13.54 12.94
C THR A 83 -15.42 -12.33 13.18
N ASN A 84 -16.72 -12.54 13.02
CA ASN A 84 -17.67 -11.49 13.30
C ASN A 84 -17.86 -11.30 14.85
N ALA A 85 -18.62 -10.29 15.24
CA ALA A 85 -18.90 -9.99 16.65
C ALA A 85 -19.59 -11.15 17.41
N LEU A 86 -20.16 -12.12 16.70
CA LEU A 86 -20.81 -13.29 17.27
C LEU A 86 -19.86 -14.51 17.38
N GLY A 87 -18.59 -14.35 17.03
CA GLY A 87 -17.59 -15.42 17.06
C GLY A 87 -17.64 -16.36 15.84
N ASN A 88 -18.50 -16.10 14.85
CA ASN A 88 -18.60 -16.92 13.64
C ASN A 88 -17.52 -16.56 12.62
N SER A 89 -16.90 -17.57 12.01
CA SER A 89 -15.99 -17.38 10.90
C SER A 89 -16.70 -16.77 9.69
N VAL A 90 -16.12 -15.73 9.13
CA VAL A 90 -16.60 -15.03 7.94
C VAL A 90 -15.52 -15.05 6.87
N SER A 91 -15.91 -15.37 5.64
CA SER A 91 -15.03 -15.32 4.47
C SER A 91 -15.76 -14.61 3.34
N ASN A 92 -15.11 -13.57 2.80
CA ASN A 92 -15.57 -12.81 1.64
C ASN A 92 -14.45 -12.74 0.61
N ASN A 93 -14.75 -13.13 -0.62
CA ASN A 93 -13.78 -13.06 -1.72
C ASN A 93 -14.45 -12.40 -2.92
N GLY A 94 -13.71 -11.60 -3.66
CA GLY A 94 -14.24 -11.00 -4.87
C GLY A 94 -13.52 -9.75 -5.31
N LEU A 95 -14.04 -9.12 -6.35
CA LEU A 95 -13.50 -7.89 -6.89
C LEU A 95 -13.81 -6.72 -5.97
N GLY A 96 -12.81 -5.87 -5.76
CA GLY A 96 -12.95 -4.58 -5.12
C GLY A 96 -13.27 -3.46 -6.11
N ASP A 97 -13.19 -2.25 -5.62
CA ASP A 97 -13.39 -1.06 -6.45
C ASP A 97 -12.20 -0.84 -7.38
N MET A 98 -12.47 -0.65 -8.68
CA MET A 98 -11.46 -0.22 -9.64
C MET A 98 -10.93 1.14 -9.24
N TYR A 99 -9.64 1.37 -9.50
CA TYR A 99 -9.02 2.65 -9.23
C TYR A 99 -8.18 3.13 -10.42
N ALA A 100 -7.99 4.46 -10.46
CA ALA A 100 -7.07 5.11 -11.38
C ALA A 100 -6.20 6.11 -10.61
N ASN A 101 -4.91 6.13 -10.90
CA ASN A 101 -3.92 7.02 -10.30
C ASN A 101 -3.36 7.98 -11.35
N LEU A 102 -3.41 9.24 -11.03
CA LEU A 102 -2.67 10.30 -11.71
C LEU A 102 -1.46 10.65 -10.84
N ARG A 103 -0.24 10.51 -11.38
CA ARG A 103 0.98 10.75 -10.62
C ARG A 103 1.88 11.77 -11.28
N LEU A 104 2.38 12.68 -10.45
CA LEU A 104 3.42 13.62 -10.82
C LEU A 104 4.64 13.40 -9.93
N LYS A 105 5.82 13.44 -10.53
CA LYS A 105 7.11 13.23 -9.87
C LYS A 105 8.06 14.36 -10.24
N PHE A 106 8.59 15.03 -9.23
CA PHE A 106 9.61 16.05 -9.40
C PHE A 106 10.81 15.69 -8.54
N ARG A 107 11.91 15.35 -9.20
CA ARG A 107 13.18 15.09 -8.53
C ARG A 107 14.04 16.33 -8.55
N ASN A 108 14.45 16.76 -7.38
CA ASN A 108 15.27 17.94 -7.19
C ASN A 108 16.40 17.60 -6.18
N PRO A 109 17.62 18.10 -6.36
CA PRO A 109 18.71 17.89 -5.42
C PRO A 109 18.39 18.33 -3.99
N THR A 110 17.46 19.26 -3.81
CA THR A 110 17.05 19.77 -2.50
C THR A 110 15.98 18.89 -1.86
N VAL A 111 14.88 18.62 -2.57
CA VAL A 111 13.72 17.82 -2.09
C VAL A 111 13.04 17.17 -3.27
N ASN A 112 12.80 15.88 -3.22
CA ASN A 112 11.93 15.20 -4.16
C ASN A 112 10.48 15.46 -3.75
N TYR A 113 9.62 15.68 -4.74
CA TYR A 113 8.18 15.83 -4.55
C TYR A 113 7.44 14.84 -5.44
N PHE A 114 6.54 14.09 -4.81
CA PHE A 114 5.66 13.14 -5.49
C PHE A 114 4.22 13.47 -5.10
N THR A 115 3.33 13.54 -6.06
CA THR A 115 1.91 13.68 -5.79
C THR A 115 1.11 12.64 -6.56
N THR A 116 0.12 12.07 -5.92
CA THR A 116 -0.76 11.06 -6.48
C THR A 116 -2.21 11.43 -6.17
N LEU A 117 -3.02 11.54 -7.20
CA LEU A 117 -4.47 11.62 -7.10
C LEU A 117 -5.03 10.27 -7.51
N THR A 118 -5.74 9.62 -6.61
CA THR A 118 -6.40 8.34 -6.84
C THR A 118 -7.91 8.54 -6.86
N GLY A 119 -8.57 8.04 -7.88
CA GLY A 119 -10.03 7.92 -7.94
C GLY A 119 -10.44 6.46 -7.89
N TYR A 120 -11.51 6.15 -7.17
CA TYR A 120 -12.08 4.81 -7.06
C TYR A 120 -13.50 4.80 -7.64
N ALA A 121 -13.78 3.85 -8.51
CA ALA A 121 -15.11 3.61 -9.05
C ALA A 121 -15.79 2.48 -8.28
N PRO A 122 -17.10 2.58 -7.93
CA PRO A 122 -17.81 1.59 -7.12
C PRO A 122 -18.17 0.35 -7.97
N THR A 123 -17.19 -0.41 -8.39
CA THR A 123 -17.34 -1.58 -9.25
C THR A 123 -17.32 -2.91 -8.48
N GLY A 124 -16.90 -2.87 -7.22
CA GLY A 124 -16.82 -4.05 -6.36
C GLY A 124 -18.19 -4.48 -5.81
N ASP A 125 -18.22 -5.65 -5.19
CA ASP A 125 -19.43 -6.21 -4.60
C ASP A 125 -19.76 -5.57 -3.25
N THR A 126 -20.78 -4.70 -3.25
CA THR A 126 -21.29 -4.04 -2.05
C THR A 126 -21.97 -5.01 -1.09
N ALA A 127 -22.61 -6.08 -1.62
CA ALA A 127 -23.29 -7.06 -0.77
C ALA A 127 -22.32 -7.91 0.04
N SER A 128 -21.11 -8.09 -0.46
CA SER A 128 -20.00 -8.76 0.24
C SER A 128 -19.12 -7.79 1.06
N GLY A 129 -19.43 -6.49 1.08
CA GLY A 129 -18.64 -5.49 1.79
C GLY A 129 -17.29 -5.17 1.12
N LEU A 130 -17.10 -5.54 -0.15
CA LEU A 130 -15.86 -5.30 -0.90
C LEU A 130 -15.85 -3.95 -1.60
N SER A 131 -17.02 -3.28 -1.68
CA SER A 131 -17.19 -1.92 -2.18
C SER A 131 -18.03 -1.10 -1.23
N THR A 132 -17.81 0.20 -1.22
CA THR A 132 -18.66 1.16 -0.52
C THR A 132 -19.93 1.55 -1.31
N GLY A 133 -20.00 1.16 -2.59
CA GLY A 133 -21.07 1.54 -3.52
C GLY A 133 -21.03 3.01 -3.94
N ARG A 134 -19.95 3.72 -3.67
CA ARG A 134 -19.77 5.15 -4.00
C ARG A 134 -18.39 5.40 -4.60
N ALA A 135 -18.32 6.38 -5.49
CA ALA A 135 -17.04 6.89 -5.95
C ALA A 135 -16.30 7.54 -4.77
N MET A 136 -15.01 7.30 -4.70
CA MET A 136 -14.11 7.83 -3.66
C MET A 136 -12.86 8.41 -4.30
N TRP A 137 -12.16 9.23 -3.57
CA TRP A 137 -10.90 9.79 -4.02
C TRP A 137 -9.94 10.02 -2.86
N ASP A 138 -8.65 10.09 -3.19
CA ASP A 138 -7.56 10.42 -2.28
C ASP A 138 -6.49 11.20 -3.02
N TRP A 139 -5.96 12.23 -2.40
CA TRP A 139 -4.86 13.01 -2.90
C TRP A 139 -3.72 13.03 -1.90
N ASN A 140 -2.62 12.39 -2.23
CA ASN A 140 -1.46 12.24 -1.38
C ASN A 140 -0.26 12.97 -1.97
N ASN A 141 0.52 13.64 -1.12
CA ASN A 141 1.71 14.39 -1.45
C ASN A 141 2.85 13.94 -0.55
N ARG A 142 3.95 13.51 -1.16
CA ARG A 142 5.13 13.04 -0.48
C ARG A 142 6.31 13.93 -0.79
N PHE A 143 7.04 14.29 0.25
CA PHE A 143 8.30 15.02 0.21
C PHE A 143 9.37 14.14 0.84
N ASP A 144 10.47 13.90 0.13
CA ASP A 144 11.60 13.18 0.68
C ASP A 144 12.94 13.73 0.20
N ARG A 145 14.00 13.39 0.93
CA ARG A 145 15.36 13.69 0.54
C ARG A 145 16.31 12.62 1.05
N SER A 146 17.15 12.12 0.17
CA SER A 146 18.18 11.15 0.55
C SER A 146 19.46 11.82 1.03
N PHE A 147 19.94 11.40 2.19
CA PHE A 147 21.22 11.73 2.80
C PHE A 147 22.07 10.46 2.88
N GLY A 148 22.72 10.13 1.78
CA GLY A 148 23.41 8.85 1.66
C GLY A 148 22.44 7.67 1.73
N ARG A 149 22.51 6.90 2.82
CA ARG A 149 21.62 5.73 3.04
C ARG A 149 20.33 6.06 3.77
N LEU A 150 20.21 7.25 4.33
CA LEU A 150 19.05 7.70 5.09
C LEU A 150 18.16 8.57 4.21
N THR A 151 16.87 8.26 4.18
CA THR A 151 15.85 9.02 3.45
C THR A 151 14.70 9.37 4.38
N PRO A 152 14.73 10.52 5.07
CA PRO A 152 13.56 11.05 5.75
C PRO A 152 12.50 11.45 4.74
N PHE A 153 11.23 11.33 5.16
CA PHE A 153 10.09 11.72 4.35
C PHE A 153 8.93 12.25 5.19
N VAL A 154 8.08 13.03 4.53
CA VAL A 154 6.78 13.45 5.03
C VAL A 154 5.75 13.23 3.92
N GLU A 155 4.60 12.69 4.29
CA GLU A 155 3.43 12.55 3.43
C GLU A 155 2.27 13.31 4.03
N VAL A 156 1.57 14.08 3.20
CA VAL A 156 0.35 14.79 3.55
C VAL A 156 -0.72 14.49 2.52
N GLY A 157 -1.90 14.11 2.98
CA GLY A 157 -3.00 13.73 2.12
C GLY A 157 -4.32 14.29 2.58
N ILE A 158 -5.25 14.39 1.64
CA ILE A 158 -6.67 14.66 1.87
C ILE A 158 -7.49 13.74 0.97
N GLY A 159 -8.62 13.29 1.44
CA GLY A 159 -9.50 12.42 0.67
C GLY A 159 -10.87 12.28 1.32
N ASP A 160 -11.75 11.58 0.65
CA ASP A 160 -13.02 11.11 1.22
C ASP A 160 -12.95 9.62 1.63
N THR A 161 -11.76 9.04 1.52
CA THR A 161 -11.42 7.70 2.01
C THR A 161 -9.98 7.67 2.50
N VAL A 162 -9.63 6.64 3.26
CA VAL A 162 -8.23 6.34 3.58
C VAL A 162 -7.77 5.26 2.61
N PRO A 163 -6.74 5.51 1.78
CA PRO A 163 -6.31 4.56 0.78
C PRO A 163 -5.82 3.26 1.43
N ILE A 164 -6.14 2.15 0.80
CA ILE A 164 -5.56 0.86 1.17
C ILE A 164 -4.14 0.85 0.63
N THR A 165 -3.19 0.83 1.55
CA THR A 165 -1.77 0.65 1.24
C THR A 165 -1.26 -0.56 2.00
N ARG A 166 -0.03 -1.00 1.71
CA ARG A 166 0.61 -2.07 2.48
C ARG A 166 0.63 -1.79 3.99
N PHE A 167 0.69 -0.51 4.38
CA PHE A 167 0.69 -0.06 5.77
C PHE A 167 -0.70 0.27 6.32
N TYR A 168 -1.70 0.42 5.45
CA TYR A 168 -3.09 0.73 5.80
C TYR A 168 -4.07 -0.31 5.26
N ASN A 169 -3.67 -1.57 5.24
CA ASN A 169 -4.57 -2.63 4.85
C ASN A 169 -5.48 -2.99 6.02
N ARG A 170 -6.63 -2.36 6.08
CA ARG A 170 -7.59 -2.49 7.17
C ARG A 170 -8.76 -3.37 6.77
N PRO A 171 -9.35 -4.12 7.72
CA PRO A 171 -10.57 -4.88 7.47
C PRO A 171 -11.81 -3.99 7.28
N TYR A 172 -11.66 -2.68 7.39
CA TYR A 172 -12.73 -1.70 7.20
C TYR A 172 -12.28 -0.57 6.27
N THR A 173 -13.24 0.08 5.64
CA THR A 173 -13.05 1.24 4.78
C THR A 173 -13.85 2.40 5.36
N THR A 174 -13.30 3.60 5.37
CA THR A 174 -13.97 4.81 5.81
C THR A 174 -14.44 5.61 4.60
N LEU A 175 -15.59 6.24 4.72
CA LEU A 175 -16.12 7.18 3.75
C LEU A 175 -16.47 8.48 4.50
N GLY A 176 -15.84 9.56 4.10
CA GLY A 176 -15.96 10.91 4.67
C GLY A 176 -14.63 11.62 4.59
N TYR A 177 -14.67 12.94 4.50
CA TYR A 177 -13.46 13.75 4.36
C TYR A 177 -12.50 13.55 5.53
N ASN A 178 -11.24 13.38 5.19
CA ASN A 178 -10.16 13.24 6.15
C ASN A 178 -8.88 13.90 5.64
N SER A 179 -8.01 14.26 6.57
CA SER A 179 -6.62 14.59 6.30
C SER A 179 -5.71 13.52 6.87
N GLN A 180 -4.61 13.30 6.19
CA GLN A 180 -3.62 12.29 6.53
C GLN A 180 -2.26 12.94 6.66
N LEU A 181 -1.54 12.61 7.70
CA LEU A 181 -0.15 13.01 7.92
C LEU A 181 0.66 11.77 8.25
N LYS A 182 1.80 11.61 7.59
CA LYS A 182 2.76 10.56 7.90
C LYS A 182 4.16 11.12 7.80
N GLY A 183 5.00 10.81 8.76
CA GLY A 183 6.39 11.23 8.78
C GLY A 183 7.28 10.10 9.24
N GLY A 184 8.41 9.92 8.57
CA GLY A 184 9.27 8.79 8.88
C GLY A 184 10.63 8.87 8.23
N VAL A 185 11.35 7.76 8.38
CA VAL A 185 12.66 7.57 7.79
C VAL A 185 12.77 6.18 7.18
N GLN A 186 13.51 6.10 6.10
CA GLN A 186 13.95 4.86 5.49
C GLN A 186 15.46 4.80 5.49
N TYR A 187 16.03 3.64 5.77
CA TYR A 187 17.47 3.40 5.77
C TYR A 187 17.82 2.23 4.85
N ALA A 188 18.65 2.48 3.85
CA ALA A 188 19.17 1.46 2.95
C ALA A 188 20.32 0.71 3.63
N LEU A 189 20.04 -0.48 4.15
CA LEU A 189 21.05 -1.36 4.75
C LEU A 189 22.05 -1.84 3.69
N TRP A 190 21.49 -2.35 2.59
CA TRP A 190 22.22 -2.75 1.38
C TRP A 190 21.46 -2.23 0.16
N ARG A 191 22.03 -2.43 -1.02
CA ARG A 191 21.43 -1.96 -2.28
C ARG A 191 20.06 -2.58 -2.60
N TYR A 192 19.72 -3.71 -1.98
CA TYR A 192 18.47 -4.44 -2.19
C TYR A 192 17.65 -4.64 -0.91
N LEU A 193 18.14 -4.13 0.22
CA LEU A 193 17.46 -4.23 1.51
C LEU A 193 17.34 -2.86 2.16
N SER A 194 16.15 -2.49 2.51
CA SER A 194 15.87 -1.30 3.31
C SER A 194 14.98 -1.61 4.50
N VAL A 195 15.09 -0.80 5.52
CA VAL A 195 14.21 -0.79 6.68
C VAL A 195 13.67 0.61 6.88
N GLY A 196 12.52 0.74 7.49
CA GLY A 196 11.96 2.05 7.78
C GLY A 196 11.02 2.03 8.96
N ALA A 197 10.74 3.25 9.42
CA ALA A 197 9.76 3.51 10.46
C ALA A 197 9.08 4.86 10.20
N ALA A 198 7.79 4.95 10.51
CA ALA A 198 7.04 6.19 10.41
C ALA A 198 5.95 6.26 11.49
N GLY A 199 5.62 7.49 11.89
CA GLY A 199 4.39 7.79 12.61
C GLY A 199 3.35 8.34 11.65
N TYR A 200 2.08 8.13 11.97
CA TYR A 200 0.97 8.63 11.16
C TYR A 200 -0.21 9.13 12.01
N ALA A 201 -0.99 10.00 11.42
CA ALA A 201 -2.27 10.45 11.94
C ALA A 201 -3.28 10.59 10.79
N VAL A 202 -4.52 10.19 11.06
CA VAL A 202 -5.68 10.40 10.21
C VAL A 202 -6.69 11.20 11.00
N GLU A 203 -7.00 12.40 10.52
CA GLU A 203 -7.96 13.32 11.14
C GLU A 203 -9.19 13.46 10.24
N PRO A 204 -10.32 12.85 10.62
CA PRO A 204 -11.56 12.96 9.88
C PRO A 204 -12.25 14.31 10.11
N TRP A 205 -12.97 14.78 9.08
CA TRP A 205 -13.73 16.02 9.11
C TRP A 205 -15.24 15.72 9.00
N GLY A 206 -15.99 16.06 10.03
CA GLY A 206 -17.44 15.87 10.04
C GLY A 206 -17.88 14.41 10.25
N GLN A 207 -19.05 14.07 9.74
CA GLN A 207 -19.60 12.72 9.85
C GLN A 207 -18.83 11.73 8.98
N GLN A 208 -18.64 10.55 9.51
CA GLN A 208 -17.94 9.46 8.86
C GLN A 208 -18.83 8.24 8.76
N LYS A 209 -18.61 7.45 7.71
CA LYS A 209 -19.22 6.13 7.56
C LYS A 209 -18.10 5.10 7.52
N VAL A 210 -18.27 4.01 8.24
CA VAL A 210 -17.31 2.91 8.26
C VAL A 210 -17.99 1.66 7.75
N PHE A 211 -17.34 1.02 6.78
CA PHE A 211 -17.77 -0.23 6.17
C PHE A 211 -16.77 -1.31 6.55
N SER A 212 -17.25 -2.42 7.05
CA SER A 212 -16.39 -3.56 7.34
C SER A 212 -16.45 -4.58 6.22
N LYS A 213 -15.27 -4.97 5.72
CA LYS A 213 -15.16 -6.10 4.78
C LYS A 213 -15.53 -7.44 5.41
N LEU A 214 -15.54 -7.51 6.75
CA LEU A 214 -15.91 -8.70 7.51
C LEU A 214 -17.41 -8.80 7.76
N ASN A 215 -18.14 -7.68 7.72
CA ASN A 215 -19.57 -7.62 8.01
C ASN A 215 -20.32 -7.18 6.77
N LYS A 216 -20.93 -8.14 6.10
CA LYS A 216 -21.80 -7.87 4.94
C LYS A 216 -22.87 -6.87 5.32
N ARG A 217 -23.02 -5.77 4.54
CA ARG A 217 -24.09 -4.75 4.64
C ARG A 217 -24.12 -3.89 5.92
N ASN A 218 -23.15 -3.97 6.81
CA ASN A 218 -23.14 -3.15 8.01
C ASN A 218 -22.33 -1.88 7.80
N GLU A 219 -23.05 -0.79 7.54
CA GLU A 219 -22.55 0.58 7.57
C GLU A 219 -22.72 1.13 8.97
N LEU A 220 -21.63 1.54 9.61
CA LEU A 220 -21.66 2.30 10.85
C LEU A 220 -21.54 3.77 10.51
N VAL A 221 -22.57 4.55 10.89
CA VAL A 221 -22.55 6.01 10.80
C VAL A 221 -22.20 6.55 12.17
N GLY A 222 -21.18 7.38 12.23
CA GLY A 222 -20.72 7.95 13.50
C GLY A 222 -20.07 9.31 13.33
N GLY A 223 -19.66 9.91 14.44
CA GLY A 223 -18.90 11.14 14.45
C GLY A 223 -17.47 10.96 13.91
N ALA A 224 -16.72 12.06 13.90
CA ALA A 224 -15.34 12.09 13.44
C ALA A 224 -14.43 11.04 14.11
N ASP A 225 -14.64 10.78 15.40
CA ASP A 225 -13.82 9.82 16.15
C ASP A 225 -13.85 8.39 15.59
N LEU A 226 -14.92 8.03 14.87
CA LEU A 226 -15.07 6.69 14.30
C LEU A 226 -14.01 6.39 13.20
N ALA A 227 -13.49 7.41 12.52
CA ALA A 227 -12.50 7.25 11.48
C ALA A 227 -11.11 7.81 11.84
N ARG A 228 -11.01 8.47 13.02
CA ARG A 228 -9.74 8.94 13.55
C ARG A 228 -8.81 7.77 13.78
N ASP A 229 -7.55 7.94 13.43
CA ASP A 229 -6.53 6.96 13.73
C ASP A 229 -5.15 7.62 13.84
N ASN A 230 -4.33 7.07 14.69
CA ASN A 230 -2.93 7.44 14.81
C ASN A 230 -2.11 6.25 15.26
N GLY A 231 -0.86 6.25 14.89
CA GLY A 231 -0.01 5.13 15.23
C GLY A 231 1.38 5.24 14.63
N PHE A 232 2.03 4.11 14.56
CA PHE A 232 3.31 3.99 13.89
C PHE A 232 3.39 2.69 13.10
N ASN A 233 4.24 2.69 12.11
CA ASN A 233 4.56 1.50 11.33
C ASN A 233 6.07 1.34 11.18
N THR A 234 6.49 0.10 11.01
CA THR A 234 7.85 -0.29 10.69
C THR A 234 7.81 -1.31 9.58
N TRP A 235 8.82 -1.29 8.72
CA TRP A 235 8.88 -2.23 7.59
C TRP A 235 10.30 -2.60 7.23
N MET A 236 10.41 -3.73 6.57
CA MET A 236 11.59 -4.20 5.87
C MET A 236 11.20 -4.51 4.43
N ALA A 237 11.92 -3.93 3.48
CA ALA A 237 11.69 -4.16 2.06
C ALA A 237 12.95 -4.73 1.39
N VAL A 238 12.75 -5.75 0.57
CA VAL A 238 13.79 -6.45 -0.17
C VAL A 238 13.43 -6.46 -1.65
N SER A 239 14.31 -5.91 -2.49
CA SER A 239 14.16 -5.94 -3.95
C SER A 239 15.29 -6.78 -4.55
N PRO A 240 15.20 -8.12 -4.52
CA PRO A 240 16.28 -9.02 -4.96
C PRO A 240 16.60 -8.86 -6.45
N SER A 241 15.66 -8.33 -7.21
CA SER A 241 15.83 -7.99 -8.63
C SER A 241 15.02 -6.75 -8.99
N GLN A 242 15.23 -6.22 -10.19
CA GLN A 242 14.41 -5.13 -10.75
C GLN A 242 12.96 -5.54 -11.06
N PHE A 243 12.63 -6.81 -10.92
CA PHE A 243 11.34 -7.38 -11.25
C PHE A 243 10.50 -7.72 -10.03
N VAL A 244 11.13 -7.96 -8.89
CA VAL A 244 10.47 -8.50 -7.70
C VAL A 244 10.77 -7.64 -6.49
N ASP A 245 9.72 -7.26 -5.78
CA ASP A 245 9.77 -6.57 -4.51
C ASP A 245 9.06 -7.39 -3.44
N LEU A 246 9.68 -7.53 -2.30
CA LEU A 246 9.13 -8.17 -1.11
C LEU A 246 9.10 -7.17 0.03
N GLU A 247 8.06 -7.20 0.82
CA GLU A 247 7.94 -6.35 2.00
C GLU A 247 7.29 -7.09 3.15
N LEU A 248 7.79 -6.83 4.34
CA LEU A 248 7.19 -7.25 5.60
C LEU A 248 7.10 -6.02 6.50
N GLY A 249 5.94 -5.81 7.10
CA GLY A 249 5.69 -4.66 7.94
C GLY A 249 4.93 -5.01 9.21
N TYR A 250 4.99 -4.07 10.13
CA TYR A 250 4.20 -4.05 11.35
C TYR A 250 3.61 -2.66 11.53
N ASP A 251 2.31 -2.60 11.76
CA ASP A 251 1.56 -1.38 12.03
C ASP A 251 0.90 -1.47 13.41
N ARG A 252 1.01 -0.40 14.17
CA ARG A 252 0.34 -0.25 15.45
C ARG A 252 -0.57 0.98 15.40
N SER A 253 -1.88 0.74 15.30
CA SER A 253 -2.86 1.78 15.61
C SER A 253 -2.95 1.96 17.12
N VAL A 254 -2.61 3.15 17.59
CA VAL A 254 -2.71 3.49 19.02
C VAL A 254 -4.16 3.75 19.38
N HIS A 255 -4.90 4.44 18.53
CA HIS A 255 -6.30 4.77 18.73
C HIS A 255 -7.18 3.52 18.88
N TYR A 256 -7.04 2.55 18.01
CA TYR A 256 -7.81 1.29 18.07
C TYR A 256 -7.15 0.20 18.90
N SER A 257 -5.96 0.46 19.46
CA SER A 257 -5.15 -0.54 20.16
C SER A 257 -4.91 -1.81 19.31
N LEU A 258 -4.76 -1.63 17.99
CA LEU A 258 -4.69 -2.70 17.01
C LEU A 258 -3.26 -2.91 16.52
N ASN A 259 -2.80 -4.16 16.58
CA ASN A 259 -1.54 -4.59 15.97
C ASN A 259 -1.83 -5.30 14.66
N THR A 260 -1.14 -4.90 13.59
CA THR A 260 -1.31 -5.48 12.27
C THR A 260 0.05 -5.88 11.71
N VAL A 261 0.17 -7.10 11.24
CA VAL A 261 1.32 -7.54 10.45
C VAL A 261 0.93 -7.45 8.99
N THR A 262 1.79 -6.86 8.18
CA THR A 262 1.58 -6.68 6.75
C THR A 262 2.67 -7.40 5.96
N PHE A 263 2.33 -7.87 4.78
CA PHE A 263 3.30 -8.39 3.82
C PHE A 263 2.93 -7.91 2.41
N GLY A 264 3.91 -7.90 1.53
CA GLY A 264 3.71 -7.57 0.13
C GLY A 264 4.70 -8.32 -0.75
N LEU A 265 4.22 -8.78 -1.88
CA LEU A 265 5.00 -9.31 -3.00
C LEU A 265 4.58 -8.55 -4.24
N GLY A 266 5.52 -7.94 -4.92
CA GLY A 266 5.28 -7.24 -6.16
C GLY A 266 6.11 -7.79 -7.31
N VAL A 267 5.51 -7.86 -8.50
CA VAL A 267 6.18 -8.29 -9.73
C VAL A 267 5.97 -7.24 -10.81
N ASN A 268 7.08 -6.67 -11.31
CA ASN A 268 7.07 -5.75 -12.44
C ASN A 268 7.05 -6.53 -13.75
N VAL A 269 5.86 -6.81 -14.24
CA VAL A 269 5.63 -7.60 -15.45
C VAL A 269 6.06 -6.84 -16.70
N GLY A 270 5.89 -5.52 -16.73
CA GLY A 270 6.28 -4.67 -17.84
C GLY A 270 7.77 -4.77 -18.16
N ARG A 271 8.62 -4.78 -17.14
CA ARG A 271 10.08 -4.96 -17.32
C ARG A 271 10.47 -6.34 -17.80
N LEU A 272 9.76 -7.38 -17.40
CA LEU A 272 10.01 -8.74 -17.88
C LEU A 272 9.86 -8.84 -19.40
N PHE A 273 8.82 -8.21 -19.96
CA PHE A 273 8.58 -8.22 -21.41
C PHE A 273 9.60 -7.36 -22.19
N HIS A 274 10.04 -6.24 -21.64
CA HIS A 274 11.02 -5.37 -22.32
C HIS A 274 12.39 -6.03 -22.47
N GLN A 275 12.83 -6.84 -21.51
CA GLN A 275 14.11 -7.56 -21.62
C GLN A 275 14.09 -8.65 -22.69
N GLN A 276 12.96 -9.31 -22.91
CA GLN A 276 12.88 -10.35 -23.95
C GLN A 276 13.02 -9.77 -25.37
N HIS A 277 12.61 -8.53 -25.59
CA HIS A 277 12.73 -7.88 -26.91
C HIS A 277 14.07 -7.18 -27.15
N ALA A 278 14.80 -6.84 -26.09
CA ALA A 278 16.14 -6.24 -26.21
C ALA A 278 17.25 -7.26 -26.47
N GLY A 279 16.98 -8.55 -26.36
CA GLY A 279 17.92 -9.66 -26.60
C GLY A 279 17.77 -10.35 -27.97
N GLN A 280 16.90 -9.85 -28.85
CA GLN A 280 16.76 -10.25 -30.25
C GLN A 280 17.34 -9.18 -31.17
#